data_9b6c318b4c7b48617ef045d655f019a5
#
_entry.id   9b6c318b4c7b48617ef045d655f019a5
#
_cell.length_a   1.000
_cell.length_b   1.000
_cell.length_c   1.000
_cell.angle_alpha   90.00
_cell.angle_beta   90.00
_cell.angle_gamma   90.00
#
_symmetry.space_group_name_H-M   'P 1'
#
loop_
_entity.id
_entity.type
_entity.pdbx_description
1 polymer ?
#
loop_
_entity_poly.entity_id
_entity_poly.type
_entity_poly.pdbx_seq_one_letter_code
_entity_poly.pdbx_strand_id
1 'polypeptide(L)'
;MIKKAGDVLYRLILQRLASILGVLLVVTIGTFVLIKLSPIDPVSMKFNLLGATPDPVVVAQIREQLGLNDPWWQQYLRWLGQIVQGDFGESILYALPVATILGGALSNTLGLVSLALVIGIAVTIPLGILAAKYQDSWVDHGIRLVTFLALAIPSFWVGLLLLYLFGVKLQLVSVTNTKGFAAYVLPAVTLALWLCGLYIRRLRNAILEVSRQPFVQGARALGLPEWMVYTRYIFPHVGLMLLPMMGVTMGAMLGGSAVIEMVFAIKGFGYMMVQGIVARDYVLMQGYIIWITMVFIVINIIIDVVSFWLNPKRRAAIKGGSYE
;
A
#
# COMPACT_ATOMS: atom_id res chain seq x y z
N MET A 1 34.77 5.37 -20.04
CA MET A 1 33.46 5.92 -19.66
C MET A 1 32.42 4.83 -19.44
N ILE A 2 32.21 3.88 -20.31
CA ILE A 2 31.18 2.79 -20.19
C ILE A 2 31.41 1.92 -18.94
N LYS A 3 32.63 1.64 -18.53
CA LYS A 3 32.97 0.86 -17.34
C LYS A 3 32.49 1.55 -16.02
N LYS A 4 32.69 2.87 -15.89
CA LYS A 4 32.25 3.63 -14.70
C LYS A 4 30.70 3.69 -14.57
N ALA A 5 29.97 3.77 -15.67
CA ALA A 5 28.51 3.74 -15.67
C ALA A 5 27.98 2.37 -15.26
N GLY A 6 28.62 1.28 -15.69
CA GLY A 6 28.31 -0.09 -15.27
C GLY A 6 28.53 -0.29 -13.77
N ASP A 7 29.65 0.22 -13.23
CA ASP A 7 29.98 0.11 -11.80
C ASP A 7 28.98 0.87 -10.90
N VAL A 8 28.51 2.03 -11.35
CA VAL A 8 27.49 2.82 -10.62
C VAL A 8 26.15 2.08 -10.61
N LEU A 9 25.72 1.56 -11.76
CA LEU A 9 24.46 0.82 -11.86
C LEU A 9 24.51 -0.47 -11.02
N TYR A 10 25.62 -1.20 -11.10
CA TYR A 10 25.85 -2.41 -10.29
C TYR A 10 25.80 -2.12 -8.79
N ARG A 11 26.43 -1.04 -8.31
CA ARG A 11 26.38 -0.63 -6.90
C ARG A 11 24.96 -0.26 -6.46
N LEU A 12 24.20 0.45 -7.30
CA LEU A 12 22.82 0.81 -7.00
C LEU A 12 21.92 -0.43 -6.88
N ILE A 13 22.10 -1.40 -7.79
CA ILE A 13 21.35 -2.67 -7.74
C ILE A 13 21.74 -3.47 -6.48
N LEU A 14 23.03 -3.59 -6.18
CA LEU A 14 23.50 -4.29 -4.98
C LEU A 14 22.97 -3.63 -3.69
N GLN A 15 23.05 -2.32 -3.59
CA GLN A 15 22.49 -1.59 -2.42
C GLN A 15 21.00 -1.83 -2.27
N ARG A 16 20.28 -1.88 -3.39
CA ARG A 16 18.82 -2.14 -3.39
C ARG A 16 18.51 -3.56 -2.94
N LEU A 17 19.22 -4.55 -3.48
CA LEU A 17 19.09 -5.96 -3.08
C LEU A 17 19.44 -6.15 -1.61
N ALA A 18 20.53 -5.54 -1.13
CA ALA A 18 20.93 -5.61 0.28
C ALA A 18 19.84 -4.99 1.19
N SER A 19 19.24 -3.85 0.78
CA SER A 19 18.15 -3.24 1.53
C SER A 19 16.90 -4.12 1.57
N ILE A 20 16.52 -4.74 0.44
CA ILE A 20 15.38 -5.66 0.37
C ILE A 20 15.61 -6.88 1.27
N LEU A 21 16.78 -7.51 1.17
CA LEU A 21 17.14 -8.65 2.00
C LEU A 21 17.16 -8.27 3.49
N GLY A 22 17.70 -7.09 3.82
CA GLY A 22 17.70 -6.58 5.20
C GLY A 22 16.30 -6.38 5.76
N VAL A 23 15.39 -5.79 4.98
CA VAL A 23 13.99 -5.61 5.39
C VAL A 23 13.30 -6.96 5.58
N LEU A 24 13.44 -7.90 4.62
CA LEU A 24 12.85 -9.23 4.72
C LEU A 24 13.39 -10.00 5.94
N LEU A 25 14.68 -9.91 6.22
CA LEU A 25 15.30 -10.55 7.37
C LEU A 25 14.77 -9.97 8.69
N VAL A 26 14.70 -8.65 8.82
CA VAL A 26 14.14 -8.00 10.01
C VAL A 26 12.67 -8.37 10.21
N VAL A 27 11.88 -8.36 9.13
CA VAL A 27 10.44 -8.70 9.18
C VAL A 27 10.24 -10.16 9.55
N THR A 28 10.99 -11.10 8.94
CA THR A 28 10.83 -12.53 9.24
C THR A 28 11.27 -12.86 10.66
N ILE A 29 12.40 -12.33 11.14
CA ILE A 29 12.84 -12.51 12.52
C ILE A 29 11.82 -11.89 13.49
N GLY A 30 11.44 -10.65 13.26
CA GLY A 30 10.48 -9.94 14.11
C GLY A 30 9.15 -10.68 14.23
N THR A 31 8.59 -11.11 13.10
CA THR A 31 7.33 -11.85 13.05
C THR A 31 7.44 -13.20 13.76
N PHE A 32 8.54 -13.93 13.54
CA PHE A 32 8.79 -15.20 14.20
C PHE A 32 8.90 -15.03 15.73
N VAL A 33 9.69 -14.07 16.19
CA VAL A 33 9.87 -13.79 17.62
C VAL A 33 8.55 -13.37 18.28
N LEU A 34 7.78 -12.48 17.64
CA LEU A 34 6.48 -12.05 18.19
C LEU A 34 5.53 -13.23 18.43
N ILE A 35 5.51 -14.21 17.52
CA ILE A 35 4.67 -15.41 17.70
C ILE A 35 5.22 -16.31 18.80
N LYS A 36 6.53 -16.46 18.92
CA LYS A 36 7.13 -17.25 20.00
C LYS A 36 6.92 -16.64 21.39
N LEU A 37 6.81 -15.32 21.46
CA LEU A 37 6.47 -14.61 22.69
C LEU A 37 4.97 -14.65 23.01
N SER A 38 4.13 -15.09 22.08
CA SER A 38 2.70 -15.26 22.34
C SER A 38 2.47 -16.36 23.39
N PRO A 39 1.62 -16.10 24.38
CA PRO A 39 1.32 -17.09 25.41
C PRO A 39 0.47 -18.26 24.94
N ILE A 40 0.08 -18.27 23.66
CA ILE A 40 -0.85 -19.26 23.11
C ILE A 40 -0.08 -20.29 22.30
N ASP A 41 -0.21 -21.55 22.70
CA ASP A 41 0.33 -22.69 21.98
C ASP A 41 -0.52 -23.00 20.74
N PRO A 42 0.07 -23.01 19.51
CA PRO A 42 -0.66 -23.23 18.27
C PRO A 42 -1.37 -24.58 18.21
N VAL A 43 -0.83 -25.61 18.87
CA VAL A 43 -1.46 -26.95 18.93
C VAL A 43 -2.71 -26.91 19.77
N SER A 44 -2.62 -26.38 20.98
CA SER A 44 -3.79 -26.25 21.89
C SER A 44 -4.88 -25.37 21.27
N MET A 45 -4.49 -24.36 20.49
CA MET A 45 -5.45 -23.50 19.82
C MET A 45 -6.25 -24.21 18.73
N LYS A 46 -5.62 -25.06 17.94
CA LYS A 46 -6.31 -25.87 16.92
C LYS A 46 -7.41 -26.75 17.55
N PHE A 47 -7.13 -27.35 18.71
CA PHE A 47 -8.12 -28.15 19.45
C PHE A 47 -9.25 -27.26 20.02
N ASN A 48 -8.92 -26.12 20.59
CA ASN A 48 -9.92 -25.17 21.12
C ASN A 48 -10.91 -24.69 20.06
N LEU A 49 -10.45 -24.44 18.83
CA LEU A 49 -11.33 -24.08 17.72
C LEU A 49 -12.26 -25.21 17.28
N LEU A 50 -11.85 -26.45 17.47
CA LEU A 50 -12.67 -27.66 17.23
C LEU A 50 -13.61 -27.98 18.40
N GLY A 51 -13.60 -27.17 19.48
CA GLY A 51 -14.41 -27.42 20.69
C GLY A 51 -13.96 -28.62 21.48
N ALA A 52 -12.75 -29.13 21.27
CA ALA A 52 -12.19 -30.29 21.92
C ALA A 52 -11.18 -29.87 23.01
N THR A 53 -11.24 -30.54 24.16
CA THR A 53 -10.18 -30.46 25.17
C THR A 53 -9.10 -31.50 24.80
N PRO A 54 -7.90 -31.05 24.39
CA PRO A 54 -6.88 -32.01 23.95
C PRO A 54 -6.32 -32.78 25.12
N ASP A 55 -6.09 -34.09 24.92
CA ASP A 55 -5.28 -34.90 25.84
C ASP A 55 -3.85 -34.35 25.88
N PRO A 56 -3.28 -34.06 27.06
CA PRO A 56 -1.91 -33.56 27.19
C PRO A 56 -0.87 -34.44 26.48
N VAL A 57 -1.09 -35.75 26.41
CA VAL A 57 -0.21 -36.70 25.74
C VAL A 57 -0.24 -36.49 24.23
N VAL A 58 -1.42 -36.30 23.65
CA VAL A 58 -1.59 -36.03 22.22
C VAL A 58 -0.96 -34.67 21.83
N VAL A 59 -1.14 -33.65 22.68
CA VAL A 59 -0.50 -32.35 22.47
C VAL A 59 1.02 -32.48 22.46
N ALA A 60 1.60 -33.22 23.43
CA ALA A 60 3.04 -33.41 23.50
C ALA A 60 3.60 -34.12 22.26
N GLN A 61 2.92 -35.16 21.76
CA GLN A 61 3.30 -35.89 20.55
C GLN A 61 3.25 -34.99 19.31
N ILE A 62 2.20 -34.17 19.14
CA ILE A 62 2.08 -33.26 18.01
C ILE A 62 3.18 -32.19 18.08
N ARG A 63 3.49 -31.65 19.26
CA ARG A 63 4.59 -30.69 19.44
C ARG A 63 5.94 -31.26 19.03
N GLU A 64 6.20 -32.53 19.37
CA GLU A 64 7.41 -33.21 18.98
C GLU A 64 7.47 -33.45 17.47
N GLN A 65 6.38 -33.93 16.85
CA GLN A 65 6.28 -34.13 15.40
C GLN A 65 6.48 -32.82 14.60
N LEU A 66 5.95 -31.70 15.11
CA LEU A 66 6.11 -30.38 14.51
C LEU A 66 7.46 -29.73 14.84
N GLY A 67 8.30 -30.36 15.68
CA GLY A 67 9.57 -29.84 16.13
C GLY A 67 9.44 -28.53 16.92
N LEU A 68 8.33 -28.34 17.64
CA LEU A 68 8.10 -27.15 18.46
C LEU A 68 8.95 -27.15 19.75
N ASN A 69 9.55 -28.29 20.09
CA ASN A 69 10.49 -28.44 21.19
C ASN A 69 11.94 -28.19 20.79
N ASP A 70 12.24 -28.03 19.49
CA ASP A 70 13.57 -27.72 18.99
C ASP A 70 14.01 -26.31 19.41
N PRO A 71 15.32 -26.00 19.42
CA PRO A 71 15.82 -24.64 19.63
C PRO A 71 15.22 -23.65 18.63
N TRP A 72 14.93 -22.41 19.07
CA TRP A 72 14.23 -21.38 18.27
C TRP A 72 14.89 -21.09 16.92
N TRP A 73 16.23 -21.13 16.85
CA TRP A 73 16.95 -20.92 15.60
C TRP A 73 16.70 -22.04 14.57
N GLN A 74 16.56 -23.31 15.02
CA GLN A 74 16.22 -24.43 14.12
C GLN A 74 14.78 -24.31 13.60
N GLN A 75 13.86 -23.95 14.47
CA GLN A 75 12.47 -23.69 14.08
C GLN A 75 12.38 -22.54 13.09
N TYR A 76 13.13 -21.44 13.31
CA TYR A 76 13.20 -20.31 12.39
C TYR A 76 13.74 -20.71 11.02
N LEU A 77 14.86 -21.43 10.96
CA LEU A 77 15.45 -21.86 9.68
C LEU A 77 14.54 -22.81 8.91
N ARG A 78 13.87 -23.73 9.59
CA ARG A 78 12.87 -24.63 8.98
C ARG A 78 11.72 -23.83 8.40
N TRP A 79 11.13 -22.95 9.17
CA TRP A 79 10.05 -22.09 8.74
C TRP A 79 10.47 -21.15 7.58
N LEU A 80 11.65 -20.56 7.67
CA LEU A 80 12.17 -19.72 6.56
C LEU A 80 12.37 -20.54 5.28
N GLY A 81 12.84 -21.77 5.40
CA GLY A 81 12.98 -22.70 4.28
C GLY A 81 11.65 -23.02 3.60
N GLN A 82 10.57 -23.19 4.37
CA GLN A 82 9.21 -23.36 3.83
C GLN A 82 8.73 -22.11 3.12
N ILE A 83 8.91 -20.93 3.71
CA ILE A 83 8.55 -19.63 3.09
C ILE A 83 9.26 -19.44 1.74
N VAL A 84 10.56 -19.74 1.65
CA VAL A 84 11.32 -19.62 0.39
C VAL A 84 10.78 -20.56 -0.70
N GLN A 85 10.21 -21.70 -0.33
CA GLN A 85 9.55 -22.64 -1.23
C GLN A 85 8.09 -22.24 -1.56
N GLY A 86 7.58 -21.14 -1.00
CA GLY A 86 6.21 -20.66 -1.19
C GLY A 86 5.19 -21.33 -0.28
N ASP A 87 5.64 -22.13 0.68
CA ASP A 87 4.78 -22.73 1.69
C ASP A 87 4.69 -21.80 2.91
N PHE A 88 3.55 -21.14 3.04
CA PHE A 88 3.22 -20.24 4.15
C PHE A 88 2.43 -20.96 5.27
N GLY A 89 2.29 -22.28 5.18
CA GLY A 89 1.51 -23.10 6.10
C GLY A 89 0.01 -23.04 5.81
N GLU A 90 -0.75 -23.65 6.73
CA GLU A 90 -2.22 -23.75 6.68
C GLU A 90 -2.85 -22.86 7.75
N SER A 91 -3.84 -22.08 7.37
CA SER A 91 -4.65 -21.26 8.28
C SER A 91 -5.43 -22.14 9.23
N ILE A 92 -5.35 -21.84 10.52
CA ILE A 92 -6.12 -22.56 11.55
C ILE A 92 -7.62 -22.25 11.41
N LEU A 93 -7.96 -21.00 11.08
CA LEU A 93 -9.34 -20.52 10.96
C LEU A 93 -10.06 -21.11 9.73
N TYR A 94 -9.38 -21.14 8.59
CA TYR A 94 -9.99 -21.49 7.30
C TYR A 94 -9.70 -22.93 6.85
N ALA A 95 -8.75 -23.63 7.50
CA ALA A 95 -8.26 -24.95 7.08
C ALA A 95 -7.87 -25.01 5.59
N LEU A 96 -7.20 -23.96 5.11
CA LEU A 96 -6.74 -23.78 3.74
C LEU A 96 -5.31 -23.25 3.73
N PRO A 97 -4.53 -23.52 2.66
CA PRO A 97 -3.20 -22.92 2.52
C PRO A 97 -3.26 -21.40 2.57
N VAL A 98 -2.40 -20.79 3.40
CA VAL A 98 -2.33 -19.34 3.58
C VAL A 98 -2.09 -18.61 2.26
N ALA A 99 -1.23 -19.17 1.39
CA ALA A 99 -0.96 -18.60 0.07
C ALA A 99 -2.24 -18.46 -0.79
N THR A 100 -3.15 -19.44 -0.75
CA THR A 100 -4.41 -19.41 -1.48
C THR A 100 -5.34 -18.33 -0.94
N ILE A 101 -5.46 -18.25 0.40
CA ILE A 101 -6.31 -17.23 1.07
C ILE A 101 -5.81 -15.82 0.73
N LEU A 102 -4.51 -15.59 0.93
CA LEU A 102 -3.92 -14.27 0.74
C LEU A 102 -3.86 -13.86 -0.73
N GLY A 103 -3.63 -14.81 -1.65
CA GLY A 103 -3.64 -14.54 -3.09
C GLY A 103 -4.99 -14.05 -3.58
N GLY A 104 -6.08 -14.71 -3.17
CA GLY A 104 -7.44 -14.28 -3.48
C GLY A 104 -7.79 -12.93 -2.86
N ALA A 105 -7.43 -12.74 -1.59
CA ALA A 105 -7.68 -11.49 -0.87
C ALA A 105 -6.88 -10.31 -1.44
N LEU A 106 -5.63 -10.53 -1.84
CA LEU A 106 -4.79 -9.50 -2.45
C LEU A 106 -5.39 -8.95 -3.73
N SER A 107 -5.96 -9.80 -4.58
CA SER A 107 -6.60 -9.35 -5.83
C SER A 107 -7.77 -8.39 -5.54
N ASN A 108 -8.56 -8.65 -4.51
CA ASN A 108 -9.66 -7.78 -4.08
C ASN A 108 -9.15 -6.42 -3.59
N THR A 109 -8.13 -6.42 -2.75
CA THR A 109 -7.51 -5.16 -2.26
C THR A 109 -6.84 -4.38 -3.38
N LEU A 110 -6.11 -5.04 -4.29
CA LEU A 110 -5.50 -4.37 -5.44
C LEU A 110 -6.55 -3.76 -6.37
N GLY A 111 -7.67 -4.45 -6.60
CA GLY A 111 -8.81 -3.91 -7.34
C GLY A 111 -9.38 -2.65 -6.68
N LEU A 112 -9.61 -2.70 -5.37
CA LEU A 112 -10.10 -1.57 -4.57
C LEU A 112 -9.13 -0.38 -4.63
N VAL A 113 -7.86 -0.61 -4.32
CA VAL A 113 -6.83 0.44 -4.27
C VAL A 113 -6.60 1.04 -5.65
N SER A 114 -6.57 0.21 -6.70
CA SER A 114 -6.41 0.70 -8.09
C SER A 114 -7.56 1.60 -8.50
N LEU A 115 -8.80 1.22 -8.21
CA LEU A 115 -9.97 2.06 -8.50
C LEU A 115 -9.95 3.35 -7.69
N ALA A 116 -9.58 3.28 -6.40
CA ALA A 116 -9.43 4.46 -5.55
C ALA A 116 -8.34 5.42 -6.07
N LEU A 117 -7.22 4.88 -6.58
CA LEU A 117 -6.15 5.68 -7.20
C LEU A 117 -6.65 6.38 -8.47
N VAL A 118 -7.36 5.68 -9.34
CA VAL A 118 -7.92 6.27 -10.57
C VAL A 118 -8.87 7.42 -10.23
N ILE A 119 -9.81 7.20 -9.31
CA ILE A 119 -10.75 8.24 -8.85
C ILE A 119 -9.98 9.39 -8.18
N GLY A 120 -9.06 9.07 -7.29
CA GLY A 120 -8.26 10.05 -6.56
C GLY A 120 -7.43 10.93 -7.50
N ILE A 121 -6.77 10.35 -8.49
CA ILE A 121 -5.99 11.09 -9.50
C ILE A 121 -6.90 11.96 -10.36
N ALA A 122 -8.04 11.41 -10.82
CA ALA A 122 -9.01 12.13 -11.65
C ALA A 122 -9.60 13.36 -10.94
N VAL A 123 -9.72 13.32 -9.60
CA VAL A 123 -10.20 14.45 -8.80
C VAL A 123 -9.06 15.37 -8.37
N THR A 124 -7.91 14.81 -7.99
CA THR A 124 -6.76 15.59 -7.49
C THR A 124 -6.18 16.50 -8.54
N ILE A 125 -6.02 16.03 -9.79
CA ILE A 125 -5.37 16.83 -10.84
C ILE A 125 -6.16 18.11 -11.12
N PRO A 126 -7.47 18.08 -11.48
CA PRO A 126 -8.22 19.29 -11.78
C PRO A 126 -8.34 20.22 -10.57
N LEU A 127 -8.60 19.69 -9.37
CA LEU A 127 -8.75 20.54 -8.18
C LEU A 127 -7.42 21.14 -7.72
N GLY A 128 -6.31 20.43 -7.85
CA GLY A 128 -4.98 20.95 -7.53
C GLY A 128 -4.54 22.05 -8.49
N ILE A 129 -4.82 21.89 -9.80
CA ILE A 129 -4.58 22.93 -10.80
C ILE A 129 -5.45 24.15 -10.53
N LEU A 130 -6.75 23.93 -10.26
CA LEU A 130 -7.70 24.97 -9.97
C LEU A 130 -7.30 25.80 -8.74
N ALA A 131 -6.91 25.13 -7.67
CA ALA A 131 -6.42 25.75 -6.44
C ALA A 131 -5.12 26.55 -6.67
N ALA A 132 -4.20 26.04 -7.51
CA ALA A 132 -2.97 26.75 -7.86
C ALA A 132 -3.23 27.96 -8.78
N LYS A 133 -4.12 27.82 -9.77
CA LYS A 133 -4.49 28.88 -10.71
C LYS A 133 -5.16 30.06 -10.02
N TYR A 134 -6.05 29.77 -9.08
CA TYR A 134 -6.80 30.77 -8.32
C TYR A 134 -6.22 30.94 -6.91
N GLN A 135 -4.89 30.95 -6.81
CA GLN A 135 -4.17 31.11 -5.53
C GLN A 135 -4.77 32.26 -4.71
N ASP A 136 -4.97 31.99 -3.40
CA ASP A 136 -5.46 32.91 -2.38
C ASP A 136 -6.86 33.50 -2.64
N SER A 137 -7.60 32.99 -3.64
CA SER A 137 -9.01 33.31 -3.88
C SER A 137 -9.95 32.48 -2.98
N TRP A 138 -11.25 32.80 -3.00
CA TRP A 138 -12.27 32.00 -2.30
C TRP A 138 -12.36 30.57 -2.84
N VAL A 139 -12.03 30.32 -4.11
CA VAL A 139 -11.98 28.98 -4.71
C VAL A 139 -10.88 28.15 -4.05
N ASP A 140 -9.67 28.72 -3.95
CA ASP A 140 -8.55 28.06 -3.27
C ASP A 140 -8.85 27.79 -1.79
N HIS A 141 -9.44 28.76 -1.09
CA HIS A 141 -9.83 28.58 0.31
C HIS A 141 -10.90 27.49 0.47
N GLY A 142 -11.90 27.43 -0.41
CA GLY A 142 -12.92 26.40 -0.43
C GLY A 142 -12.34 25.00 -0.65
N ILE A 143 -11.46 24.84 -1.66
CA ILE A 143 -10.79 23.57 -1.93
C ILE A 143 -9.94 23.15 -0.72
N ARG A 144 -9.18 24.06 -0.12
CA ARG A 144 -8.38 23.78 1.10
C ARG A 144 -9.23 23.37 2.29
N LEU A 145 -10.40 24.00 2.49
CA LEU A 145 -11.33 23.63 3.54
C LEU A 145 -11.87 22.20 3.33
N VAL A 146 -12.31 21.88 2.12
CA VAL A 146 -12.82 20.53 1.77
C VAL A 146 -11.71 19.47 1.96
N THR A 147 -10.49 19.75 1.51
CA THR A 147 -9.36 18.81 1.69
C THR A 147 -8.97 18.65 3.16
N PHE A 148 -9.08 19.70 3.96
CA PHE A 148 -8.88 19.61 5.40
C PHE A 148 -9.93 18.73 6.07
N LEU A 149 -11.20 18.92 5.75
CA LEU A 149 -12.30 18.10 6.26
C LEU A 149 -12.15 16.63 5.85
N ALA A 150 -11.74 16.36 4.61
CA ALA A 150 -11.50 15.01 4.11
C ALA A 150 -10.39 14.26 4.89
N LEU A 151 -9.44 14.98 5.48
CA LEU A 151 -8.39 14.40 6.33
C LEU A 151 -8.75 14.36 7.81
N ALA A 152 -9.58 15.30 8.28
CA ALA A 152 -9.98 15.40 9.67
C ALA A 152 -11.02 14.34 10.06
N ILE A 153 -11.86 13.94 9.10
CA ILE A 153 -12.91 12.95 9.32
C ILE A 153 -12.36 11.54 9.15
N PRO A 154 -12.57 10.61 10.09
CA PRO A 154 -12.15 9.22 9.94
C PRO A 154 -12.77 8.58 8.69
N SER A 155 -11.93 7.92 7.87
CA SER A 155 -12.38 7.34 6.60
C SER A 155 -13.50 6.31 6.76
N PHE A 156 -13.49 5.51 7.82
CA PHE A 156 -14.54 4.54 8.08
C PHE A 156 -15.91 5.22 8.34
N TRP A 157 -15.90 6.36 9.01
CA TRP A 157 -17.11 7.13 9.28
C TRP A 157 -17.70 7.68 7.98
N VAL A 158 -16.85 8.21 7.09
CA VAL A 158 -17.27 8.61 5.74
C VAL A 158 -17.84 7.42 4.98
N GLY A 159 -17.17 6.25 5.05
CA GLY A 159 -17.66 5.02 4.44
C GLY A 159 -19.04 4.61 4.93
N LEU A 160 -19.28 4.66 6.24
CA LEU A 160 -20.59 4.36 6.83
C LEU A 160 -21.67 5.36 6.40
N LEU A 161 -21.35 6.65 6.33
CA LEU A 161 -22.28 7.68 5.86
C LEU A 161 -22.64 7.47 4.37
N LEU A 162 -21.65 7.16 3.53
CA LEU A 162 -21.90 6.88 2.12
C LEU A 162 -22.75 5.61 1.96
N LEU A 163 -22.44 4.56 2.74
CA LEU A 163 -23.22 3.33 2.72
C LEU A 163 -24.66 3.58 3.17
N TYR A 164 -24.88 4.36 4.23
CA TYR A 164 -26.19 4.74 4.69
C TYR A 164 -26.95 5.57 3.64
N LEU A 165 -26.31 6.60 3.08
CA LEU A 165 -26.95 7.48 2.11
C LEU A 165 -27.29 6.75 0.81
N PHE A 166 -26.30 6.10 0.19
CA PHE A 166 -26.47 5.48 -1.14
C PHE A 166 -27.06 4.07 -1.07
N GLY A 167 -26.78 3.32 0.00
CA GLY A 167 -27.26 1.96 0.15
C GLY A 167 -28.65 1.88 0.81
N VAL A 168 -28.84 2.60 1.92
CA VAL A 168 -30.09 2.49 2.70
C VAL A 168 -31.14 3.53 2.28
N LYS A 169 -30.74 4.82 2.21
CA LYS A 169 -31.72 5.90 1.97
C LYS A 169 -32.09 6.05 0.51
N LEU A 170 -31.09 6.05 -0.39
CA LEU A 170 -31.32 6.23 -1.83
C LEU A 170 -31.46 4.89 -2.58
N GLN A 171 -31.09 3.78 -1.98
CA GLN A 171 -31.15 2.41 -2.55
C GLN A 171 -30.48 2.27 -3.93
N LEU A 172 -29.46 3.10 -4.20
CA LEU A 172 -28.73 3.11 -5.46
C LEU A 172 -27.65 2.00 -5.53
N VAL A 173 -27.20 1.53 -4.37
CA VAL A 173 -26.17 0.50 -4.25
C VAL A 173 -26.66 -0.57 -3.27
N SER A 174 -26.53 -1.83 -3.64
CA SER A 174 -26.88 -2.93 -2.76
C SER A 174 -25.88 -3.05 -1.61
N VAL A 175 -26.35 -2.99 -0.38
CA VAL A 175 -25.53 -3.16 0.84
C VAL A 175 -25.05 -4.60 0.99
N THR A 176 -25.79 -5.57 0.43
CA THR A 176 -25.54 -6.99 0.59
C THR A 176 -24.80 -7.63 -0.59
N ASN A 177 -24.78 -6.96 -1.76
CA ASN A 177 -24.13 -7.49 -2.94
C ASN A 177 -22.65 -7.07 -2.96
N THR A 178 -21.77 -7.96 -2.54
CA THR A 178 -20.32 -7.77 -2.54
C THR A 178 -19.63 -8.27 -3.82
N LYS A 179 -20.39 -8.53 -4.90
CA LYS A 179 -19.85 -9.06 -6.15
C LYS A 179 -19.93 -8.03 -7.27
N GLY A 180 -18.94 -8.09 -8.16
CA GLY A 180 -18.85 -7.23 -9.35
C GLY A 180 -18.29 -5.84 -9.11
N PHE A 181 -18.12 -5.09 -10.19
CA PHE A 181 -17.48 -3.76 -10.17
C PHE A 181 -18.22 -2.75 -9.27
N ALA A 182 -19.54 -2.77 -9.28
CA ALA A 182 -20.37 -1.84 -8.48
C ALA A 182 -20.09 -1.93 -6.98
N ALA A 183 -19.72 -3.11 -6.48
CA ALA A 183 -19.39 -3.30 -5.06
C ALA A 183 -18.13 -2.54 -4.63
N TYR A 184 -17.24 -2.21 -5.55
CA TYR A 184 -16.01 -1.48 -5.25
C TYR A 184 -16.15 0.04 -5.32
N VAL A 185 -17.21 0.58 -5.92
CA VAL A 185 -17.34 2.02 -6.19
C VAL A 185 -17.36 2.84 -4.89
N LEU A 186 -18.28 2.55 -3.98
CA LEU A 186 -18.37 3.30 -2.70
C LEU A 186 -17.12 3.14 -1.82
N PRO A 187 -16.58 1.93 -1.61
CA PRO A 187 -15.31 1.75 -0.90
C PRO A 187 -14.15 2.52 -1.55
N ALA A 188 -14.06 2.48 -2.89
CA ALA A 188 -13.02 3.19 -3.64
C ALA A 188 -13.16 4.71 -3.53
N VAL A 189 -14.39 5.25 -3.60
CA VAL A 189 -14.65 6.68 -3.35
C VAL A 189 -14.23 7.06 -1.93
N THR A 190 -14.57 6.24 -0.93
CA THR A 190 -14.19 6.48 0.46
C THR A 190 -12.67 6.58 0.62
N LEU A 191 -11.93 5.64 0.02
CA LEU A 191 -10.47 5.61 0.06
C LEU A 191 -9.86 6.76 -0.77
N ALA A 192 -10.47 7.11 -1.91
CA ALA A 192 -10.05 8.20 -2.78
C ALA A 192 -10.22 9.57 -2.10
N LEU A 193 -11.23 9.79 -1.28
CA LEU A 193 -11.42 11.04 -0.55
C LEU A 193 -10.23 11.36 0.37
N TRP A 194 -9.71 10.36 1.09
CA TRP A 194 -8.50 10.50 1.88
C TRP A 194 -7.28 10.85 1.01
N LEU A 195 -7.12 10.16 -0.12
CA LEU A 195 -6.06 10.45 -1.09
C LEU A 195 -6.15 11.88 -1.63
N CYS A 196 -7.35 12.33 -2.01
CA CYS A 196 -7.60 13.69 -2.49
C CYS A 196 -7.23 14.74 -1.43
N GLY A 197 -7.65 14.54 -0.17
CA GLY A 197 -7.30 15.41 0.93
C GLY A 197 -5.80 15.62 1.08
N LEU A 198 -5.01 14.55 0.87
CA LEU A 198 -3.56 14.58 0.96
C LEU A 198 -2.90 15.24 -0.27
N TYR A 199 -3.33 14.85 -1.48
CA TYR A 199 -2.60 15.18 -2.72
C TYR A 199 -3.01 16.48 -3.38
N ILE A 200 -4.24 16.96 -3.21
CA ILE A 200 -4.67 18.26 -3.78
C ILE A 200 -3.77 19.38 -3.26
N ARG A 201 -3.51 19.42 -1.95
CA ARG A 201 -2.64 20.43 -1.34
C ARG A 201 -1.19 20.30 -1.79
N ARG A 202 -0.69 19.06 -1.88
CA ARG A 202 0.69 18.80 -2.33
C ARG A 202 0.88 19.21 -3.79
N LEU A 203 -0.07 18.85 -4.65
CA LEU A 203 -0.07 19.20 -6.07
C LEU A 203 -0.13 20.72 -6.26
N ARG A 204 -1.05 21.40 -5.56
CA ARG A 204 -1.13 22.86 -5.55
C ARG A 204 0.22 23.50 -5.19
N ASN A 205 0.81 23.11 -4.08
CA ASN A 205 2.07 23.68 -3.61
C ASN A 205 3.21 23.39 -4.59
N ALA A 206 3.32 22.18 -5.12
CA ALA A 206 4.32 21.82 -6.11
C ALA A 206 4.15 22.63 -7.42
N ILE A 207 2.91 22.85 -7.88
CA ILE A 207 2.63 23.70 -9.05
C ILE A 207 3.10 25.13 -8.78
N LEU A 208 2.78 25.72 -7.64
CA LEU A 208 3.17 27.07 -7.28
C LEU A 208 4.69 27.22 -7.17
N GLU A 209 5.37 26.24 -6.56
CA GLU A 209 6.82 26.21 -6.43
C GLU A 209 7.51 26.16 -7.80
N VAL A 210 7.10 25.22 -8.66
CA VAL A 210 7.66 25.07 -10.01
C VAL A 210 7.33 26.28 -10.88
N SER A 211 6.14 26.86 -10.75
CA SER A 211 5.73 28.04 -11.53
C SER A 211 6.59 29.29 -11.28
N ARG A 212 7.27 29.35 -10.12
CA ARG A 212 8.19 30.44 -9.77
C ARG A 212 9.62 30.23 -10.29
N GLN A 213 9.92 29.08 -10.84
CA GLN A 213 11.26 28.78 -11.36
C GLN A 213 11.60 29.63 -12.61
N PRO A 214 12.89 30.04 -12.78
CA PRO A 214 13.31 30.91 -13.90
C PRO A 214 12.97 30.33 -15.27
N PHE A 215 13.07 29.02 -15.47
CA PHE A 215 12.75 28.37 -16.74
C PHE A 215 11.27 28.46 -17.11
N VAL A 216 10.35 28.47 -16.12
CA VAL A 216 8.92 28.66 -16.35
C VAL A 216 8.61 30.14 -16.66
N GLN A 217 9.25 31.05 -15.92
CA GLN A 217 9.11 32.49 -16.19
C GLN A 217 9.64 32.85 -17.58
N GLY A 218 10.78 32.28 -17.99
CA GLY A 218 11.32 32.40 -19.32
C GLY A 218 10.36 31.90 -20.41
N ALA A 219 9.75 30.75 -20.20
CA ALA A 219 8.75 30.20 -21.13
C ALA A 219 7.53 31.14 -21.31
N ARG A 220 7.06 31.77 -20.22
CA ARG A 220 5.98 32.74 -20.26
C ARG A 220 6.41 34.04 -20.93
N ALA A 221 7.63 34.52 -20.67
CA ALA A 221 8.18 35.71 -21.31
C ALA A 221 8.34 35.55 -22.82
N LEU A 222 8.56 34.31 -23.30
CA LEU A 222 8.57 33.95 -24.72
C LEU A 222 7.16 33.88 -25.35
N GLY A 223 6.10 34.17 -24.60
CA GLY A 223 4.72 34.15 -25.08
C GLY A 223 4.11 32.76 -25.30
N LEU A 224 4.68 31.69 -24.69
CA LEU A 224 4.13 30.36 -24.81
C LEU A 224 2.74 30.30 -24.15
N PRO A 225 1.77 29.63 -24.78
CA PRO A 225 0.43 29.48 -24.21
C PRO A 225 0.45 28.66 -22.91
N GLU A 226 -0.36 29.04 -21.94
CA GLU A 226 -0.37 28.42 -20.59
C GLU A 226 -0.53 26.90 -20.62
N TRP A 227 -1.35 26.34 -21.53
CA TRP A 227 -1.48 24.87 -21.62
C TRP A 227 -0.14 24.20 -21.95
N MET A 228 0.70 24.84 -22.78
CA MET A 228 2.04 24.33 -23.12
C MET A 228 3.00 24.49 -21.92
N VAL A 229 2.91 25.63 -21.21
CA VAL A 229 3.68 25.85 -19.97
C VAL A 229 3.37 24.78 -18.93
N TYR A 230 2.08 24.49 -18.71
CA TYR A 230 1.69 23.42 -17.78
C TYR A 230 2.16 22.04 -18.23
N THR A 231 1.90 21.65 -19.47
CA THR A 231 2.17 20.27 -19.93
C THR A 231 3.64 19.96 -20.15
N ARG A 232 4.44 20.92 -20.64
CA ARG A 232 5.86 20.70 -20.99
C ARG A 232 6.84 21.14 -19.90
N TYR A 233 6.47 22.12 -19.07
CA TYR A 233 7.40 22.70 -18.09
C TYR A 233 7.00 22.41 -16.65
N ILE A 234 5.72 22.51 -16.29
CA ILE A 234 5.28 22.37 -14.90
C ILE A 234 5.07 20.90 -14.54
N PHE A 235 4.17 20.20 -15.24
CA PHE A 235 3.79 18.83 -14.87
C PHE A 235 4.93 17.81 -14.86
N PRO A 236 5.90 17.81 -15.78
CA PRO A 236 7.02 16.89 -15.69
C PRO A 236 7.84 17.05 -14.40
N HIS A 237 8.03 18.30 -13.95
CA HIS A 237 8.76 18.58 -12.70
C HIS A 237 7.93 18.25 -11.46
N VAL A 238 6.66 18.62 -11.45
CA VAL A 238 5.72 18.30 -10.37
C VAL A 238 5.55 16.79 -10.23
N GLY A 239 5.43 16.04 -11.33
CA GLY A 239 5.37 14.59 -11.34
C GLY A 239 6.59 13.95 -10.66
N LEU A 240 7.78 14.44 -10.98
CA LEU A 240 9.02 13.96 -10.35
C LEU A 240 9.08 14.24 -8.84
N MET A 241 8.46 15.33 -8.37
CA MET A 241 8.39 15.64 -6.94
C MET A 241 7.39 14.75 -6.20
N LEU A 242 6.23 14.45 -6.81
CA LEU A 242 5.14 13.71 -6.17
C LEU A 242 5.27 12.19 -6.27
N LEU A 243 5.91 11.68 -7.31
CA LEU A 243 5.98 10.25 -7.61
C LEU A 243 6.59 9.41 -6.45
N PRO A 244 7.72 9.80 -5.82
CA PRO A 244 8.25 9.03 -4.67
C PRO A 244 7.29 8.96 -3.48
N MET A 245 6.49 10.04 -3.28
CA MET A 245 5.51 10.09 -2.20
C MET A 245 4.33 9.16 -2.47
N MET A 246 4.00 8.89 -3.74
CA MET A 246 2.93 7.93 -4.11
C MET A 246 3.25 6.52 -3.64
N GLY A 247 4.52 6.08 -3.66
CA GLY A 247 4.92 4.77 -3.17
C GLY A 247 4.59 4.56 -1.70
N VAL A 248 4.97 5.53 -0.88
CA VAL A 248 4.65 5.51 0.55
C VAL A 248 3.13 5.52 0.77
N THR A 249 2.41 6.33 -0.02
CA THR A 249 0.95 6.44 0.10
C THR A 249 0.24 5.16 -0.35
N MET A 250 0.70 4.51 -1.42
CA MET A 250 0.15 3.21 -1.85
C MET A 250 0.33 2.15 -0.78
N GLY A 251 1.50 2.10 -0.12
CA GLY A 251 1.70 1.22 1.04
C GLY A 251 0.75 1.52 2.19
N ALA A 252 0.56 2.81 2.50
CA ALA A 252 -0.40 3.24 3.52
C ALA A 252 -1.85 2.91 3.15
N MET A 253 -2.22 3.01 1.86
CA MET A 253 -3.55 2.60 1.37
C MET A 253 -3.78 1.11 1.52
N LEU A 254 -2.78 0.26 1.22
CA LEU A 254 -2.89 -1.19 1.38
C LEU A 254 -3.09 -1.59 2.85
N GLY A 255 -2.37 -0.97 3.79
CA GLY A 255 -2.57 -1.19 5.22
C GLY A 255 -3.87 -0.58 5.75
N GLY A 256 -4.18 0.64 5.32
CA GLY A 256 -5.36 1.41 5.74
C GLY A 256 -6.68 0.95 5.11
N SER A 257 -6.64 0.18 4.01
CA SER A 257 -7.85 -0.38 3.39
C SER A 257 -8.58 -1.37 4.29
N ALA A 258 -7.89 -1.97 5.27
CA ALA A 258 -8.47 -2.99 6.16
C ALA A 258 -9.78 -2.53 6.80
N VAL A 259 -9.84 -1.29 7.29
CA VAL A 259 -11.04 -0.75 7.93
C VAL A 259 -12.17 -0.54 6.92
N ILE A 260 -11.83 -0.08 5.71
CA ILE A 260 -12.80 0.10 4.63
C ILE A 260 -13.32 -1.26 4.14
N GLU A 261 -12.43 -2.24 3.99
CA GLU A 261 -12.78 -3.62 3.63
C GLU A 261 -13.74 -4.24 4.66
N MET A 262 -13.53 -3.97 5.95
CA MET A 262 -14.43 -4.41 7.02
C MET A 262 -15.81 -3.75 6.93
N VAL A 263 -15.87 -2.41 6.74
CA VAL A 263 -17.12 -1.65 6.64
C VAL A 263 -17.96 -2.12 5.45
N PHE A 264 -17.34 -2.41 4.32
CA PHE A 264 -18.03 -2.80 3.09
C PHE A 264 -18.05 -4.32 2.86
N ALA A 265 -17.63 -5.13 3.85
CA ALA A 265 -17.56 -6.60 3.79
C ALA A 265 -16.80 -7.13 2.55
N ILE A 266 -15.79 -6.41 2.08
CA ILE A 266 -14.88 -6.87 1.02
C ILE A 266 -13.89 -7.83 1.64
N LYS A 267 -13.84 -9.07 1.16
CA LYS A 267 -12.86 -10.09 1.61
C LYS A 267 -11.49 -9.78 0.99
N GLY A 268 -10.95 -8.64 1.36
CA GLY A 268 -9.64 -8.18 0.93
C GLY A 268 -8.53 -8.61 1.88
N PHE A 269 -7.33 -8.14 1.56
CA PHE A 269 -6.10 -8.51 2.25
C PHE A 269 -6.09 -8.03 3.71
N GLY A 270 -6.50 -6.78 3.95
CA GLY A 270 -6.61 -6.23 5.30
C GLY A 270 -7.76 -6.86 6.10
N TYR A 271 -8.87 -7.19 5.44
CA TYR A 271 -9.96 -7.95 6.06
C TYR A 271 -9.46 -9.29 6.62
N MET A 272 -8.69 -10.05 5.82
CA MET A 272 -8.14 -11.35 6.25
C MET A 272 -7.19 -11.19 7.44
N MET A 273 -6.39 -10.11 7.48
CA MET A 273 -5.54 -9.82 8.63
C MET A 273 -6.34 -9.59 9.92
N VAL A 274 -7.41 -8.79 9.84
CA VAL A 274 -8.26 -8.54 11.02
C VAL A 274 -8.92 -9.82 11.50
N GLN A 275 -9.43 -10.66 10.59
CA GLN A 275 -9.99 -11.97 10.93
C GLN A 275 -8.93 -12.89 11.58
N GLY A 276 -7.70 -12.89 11.05
CA GLY A 276 -6.59 -13.64 11.63
C GLY A 276 -6.26 -13.18 13.06
N ILE A 277 -6.27 -11.86 13.32
CA ILE A 277 -6.04 -11.31 14.67
C ILE A 277 -7.15 -11.75 15.63
N VAL A 278 -8.40 -11.58 15.23
CA VAL A 278 -9.57 -11.93 16.07
C VAL A 278 -9.59 -13.44 16.39
N ALA A 279 -9.29 -14.26 15.38
CA ALA A 279 -9.21 -15.73 15.53
C ALA A 279 -7.86 -16.19 16.12
N ARG A 280 -6.91 -15.28 16.35
CA ARG A 280 -5.54 -15.60 16.81
C ARG A 280 -4.81 -16.59 15.90
N ASP A 281 -5.10 -16.55 14.61
CA ASP A 281 -4.48 -17.38 13.58
C ASP A 281 -3.08 -16.84 13.24
N TYR A 282 -2.10 -17.28 14.00
CA TYR A 282 -0.72 -16.79 13.88
C TYR A 282 -0.09 -17.15 12.52
N VAL A 283 -0.47 -18.30 11.94
CA VAL A 283 0.07 -18.74 10.65
C VAL A 283 -0.41 -17.79 9.56
N LEU A 284 -1.71 -17.46 9.55
CA LEU A 284 -2.27 -16.48 8.64
C LEU A 284 -1.65 -15.09 8.83
N MET A 285 -1.47 -14.66 10.09
CA MET A 285 -0.85 -13.38 10.42
C MET A 285 0.62 -13.29 9.94
N GLN A 286 1.41 -14.35 10.11
CA GLN A 286 2.78 -14.42 9.59
C GLN A 286 2.82 -14.29 8.07
N GLY A 287 2.01 -15.10 7.39
CA GLY A 287 1.88 -15.02 5.95
C GLY A 287 1.51 -13.63 5.47
N TYR A 288 0.52 -13.00 6.13
CA TYR A 288 0.11 -11.62 5.81
C TYR A 288 1.26 -10.63 5.90
N ILE A 289 2.01 -10.61 7.01
CA ILE A 289 3.10 -9.64 7.22
C ILE A 289 4.19 -9.79 6.15
N ILE A 290 4.52 -11.03 5.77
CA ILE A 290 5.50 -11.29 4.71
C ILE A 290 4.96 -10.83 3.36
N TRP A 291 3.71 -11.17 3.03
CA TRP A 291 3.09 -10.79 1.76
C TRP A 291 2.94 -9.28 1.61
N ILE A 292 2.47 -8.56 2.64
CA ILE A 292 2.35 -7.09 2.58
C ILE A 292 3.72 -6.45 2.39
N THR A 293 4.77 -7.01 3.04
CA THR A 293 6.14 -6.54 2.86
C THR A 293 6.62 -6.76 1.43
N MET A 294 6.37 -7.93 0.83
CA MET A 294 6.72 -8.20 -0.57
C MET A 294 5.97 -7.26 -1.52
N VAL A 295 4.67 -7.07 -1.33
CA VAL A 295 3.87 -6.15 -2.15
C VAL A 295 4.40 -4.72 -2.03
N PHE A 296 4.73 -4.27 -0.81
CA PHE A 296 5.33 -2.95 -0.60
C PHE A 296 6.68 -2.78 -1.30
N ILE A 297 7.53 -3.80 -1.26
CA ILE A 297 8.82 -3.82 -1.98
C ILE A 297 8.58 -3.71 -3.49
N VAL A 298 7.66 -4.49 -4.05
CA VAL A 298 7.32 -4.45 -5.49
C VAL A 298 6.82 -3.07 -5.91
N ILE A 299 5.92 -2.47 -5.14
CA ILE A 299 5.42 -1.11 -5.40
C ILE A 299 6.57 -0.10 -5.41
N ASN A 300 7.46 -0.15 -4.42
CA ASN A 300 8.60 0.77 -4.37
C ASN A 300 9.55 0.57 -5.55
N ILE A 301 9.81 -0.68 -5.97
CA ILE A 301 10.62 -0.96 -7.17
C ILE A 301 9.97 -0.35 -8.41
N ILE A 302 8.66 -0.53 -8.60
CA ILE A 302 7.93 0.05 -9.73
C ILE A 302 8.08 1.57 -9.74
N ILE A 303 7.89 2.22 -8.60
CA ILE A 303 8.01 3.68 -8.47
C ILE A 303 9.44 4.16 -8.73
N ASP A 304 10.44 3.44 -8.24
CA ASP A 304 11.83 3.77 -8.52
C ASP A 304 12.16 3.67 -10.01
N VAL A 305 11.68 2.61 -10.68
CA VAL A 305 11.84 2.42 -12.12
C VAL A 305 11.15 3.56 -12.89
N VAL A 306 9.90 3.87 -12.56
CA VAL A 306 9.16 4.97 -13.20
C VAL A 306 9.84 6.31 -12.94
N SER A 307 10.29 6.57 -11.70
CA SER A 307 11.02 7.78 -11.33
C SER A 307 12.33 7.93 -12.11
N PHE A 308 13.04 6.82 -12.32
CA PHE A 308 14.26 6.78 -13.14
C PHE A 308 13.96 7.12 -14.61
N TRP A 309 12.90 6.53 -15.16
CA TRP A 309 12.49 6.80 -16.54
C TRP A 309 12.06 8.24 -16.78
N LEU A 310 11.38 8.84 -15.83
CA LEU A 310 10.89 10.23 -15.92
C LEU A 310 11.97 11.28 -15.61
N ASN A 311 13.08 10.92 -14.93
CA ASN A 311 14.11 11.88 -14.53
C ASN A 311 15.29 11.88 -15.50
N PRO A 312 15.37 12.86 -16.44
CA PRO A 312 16.46 12.94 -17.42
C PRO A 312 17.83 13.18 -16.77
N LYS A 313 17.89 13.91 -15.63
CA LYS A 313 19.13 14.16 -14.89
C LYS A 313 19.72 12.88 -14.32
N ARG A 314 18.90 12.00 -13.73
CA ARG A 314 19.34 10.69 -13.25
C ARG A 314 19.84 9.79 -14.38
N ARG A 315 19.17 9.83 -15.55
CA ARG A 315 19.60 9.07 -16.74
C ARG A 315 20.93 9.61 -17.30
N ALA A 316 21.11 10.91 -17.31
CA ALA A 316 22.37 11.54 -17.77
C ALA A 316 23.54 11.23 -16.85
N ALA A 317 23.34 11.24 -15.52
CA ALA A 317 24.37 10.90 -14.54
C ALA A 317 24.91 9.46 -14.72
N ILE A 318 24.03 8.49 -15.05
CA ILE A 318 24.45 7.12 -15.35
C ILE A 318 25.17 7.00 -16.69
N LYS A 319 24.81 7.83 -17.70
CA LYS A 319 25.49 7.87 -19.00
C LYS A 319 26.84 8.60 -18.98
N GLY A 320 27.30 9.07 -17.81
CA GLY A 320 28.63 9.70 -17.66
C GLY A 320 28.69 11.15 -18.10
N GLY A 321 27.55 11.82 -18.19
CA GLY A 321 27.48 13.25 -18.45
C GLY A 321 27.46 14.04 -17.15
N SER A 322 28.61 14.56 -16.73
CA SER A 322 28.65 15.71 -15.82
C SER A 322 28.16 16.93 -16.61
N TYR A 323 26.97 17.41 -16.28
CA TYR A 323 26.63 18.80 -16.57
C TYR A 323 27.16 19.61 -15.37
N GLU A 324 28.32 20.27 -15.54
CA GLU A 324 28.68 21.44 -14.78
C GLU A 324 27.69 22.57 -15.03
#